data_8b7e67d3c6f6c29c77ecf2d0f551f2fc
#
_entry.id   8b7e67d3c6f6c29c77ecf2d0f551f2fc
#
_cell.length_a   1.000
_cell.length_b   1.000
_cell.length_c   1.000
_cell.angle_alpha   90.00
_cell.angle_beta   90.00
_cell.angle_gamma   90.00
#
_symmetry.space_group_name_H-M   'P 1'
#
loop_
_entity.id
_entity.type
_entity.pdbx_description
1 polymer ?
#
loop_
_entity_poly.entity_id
_entity_poly.type
_entity_poly.pdbx_seq_one_letter_code
_entity_poly.pdbx_strand_id
1 'polypeptide(L)'
;MIQTFSSTIRRKEMDAVLTCMVDEKLGPGELNTKLIQTVKEFTGCDGAVAFRSPAIAFSYVVKALDLQPGSSVMISALAPSWHYAAVKNLGFTPLVLDVNEDDGLVSVESVQDGVKNGGRLLLLHEGMGILPNLEQIIATGVPVIEDISHSVGSVYNFSAADDGQAKPEDLQKKAGMIGLYSILGMEANDTVTAGGGAVLIAPKRREWIVLKKVTDEAPETDILPDMNSALGFIQLKEFNRNEEIRKSLYDIFKKSLASGKNKTFARSEESPSTIWSFPVVLNGSFKDAKQYASRKEIEIRPAYDGSVISMLDDDEQSKYIHAKSLFLRCVLFPLYPRLGSESATKIAKVLGTLP
;
A
#
# COMPACT_ATOMS: atom_id res chain seq x y z
N MET A 1 -23.06 -10.22 -10.40
CA MET A 1 -22.61 -9.02 -9.69
C MET A 1 -21.11 -8.85 -9.89
N ILE A 2 -20.66 -7.65 -10.29
CA ILE A 2 -19.24 -7.31 -10.45
C ILE A 2 -18.68 -7.04 -9.05
N GLN A 3 -17.70 -7.84 -8.62
CA GLN A 3 -17.07 -7.74 -7.30
C GLN A 3 -16.14 -6.52 -7.23
N THR A 4 -15.99 -5.90 -6.05
CA THR A 4 -15.09 -4.74 -5.85
C THR A 4 -13.63 -5.09 -6.08
N PHE A 5 -13.20 -6.30 -5.68
CA PHE A 5 -11.84 -6.79 -5.81
C PHE A 5 -11.75 -8.09 -6.61
N SER A 6 -10.61 -8.27 -7.27
CA SER A 6 -10.17 -9.52 -7.84
C SER A 6 -8.64 -9.58 -7.80
N SER A 7 -8.10 -10.64 -7.23
CA SER A 7 -6.65 -10.90 -7.18
C SER A 7 -6.02 -11.17 -8.55
N THR A 8 -6.80 -11.16 -9.61
CA THR A 8 -6.35 -11.34 -11.00
C THR A 8 -5.52 -12.62 -11.21
N ILE A 9 -5.97 -13.71 -10.62
CA ILE A 9 -5.30 -15.01 -10.80
C ILE A 9 -5.60 -15.56 -12.20
N ARG A 10 -4.54 -15.90 -12.95
CA ARG A 10 -4.57 -16.45 -14.29
C ARG A 10 -3.85 -17.81 -14.31
N ARG A 11 -3.71 -18.39 -15.50
CA ARG A 11 -3.11 -19.72 -15.66
C ARG A 11 -1.67 -19.79 -15.15
N LYS A 12 -0.85 -18.75 -15.41
CA LYS A 12 0.56 -18.73 -14.97
C LYS A 12 0.68 -18.79 -13.44
N GLU A 13 -0.15 -18.06 -12.73
CA GLU A 13 -0.20 -18.07 -11.26
C GLU A 13 -0.67 -19.43 -10.75
N MET A 14 -1.72 -19.99 -11.35
CA MET A 14 -2.22 -21.31 -10.97
C MET A 14 -1.19 -22.41 -11.24
N ASP A 15 -0.53 -22.39 -12.39
CA ASP A 15 0.49 -23.38 -12.76
C ASP A 15 1.69 -23.30 -11.80
N ALA A 16 2.12 -22.11 -11.41
CA ALA A 16 3.24 -21.93 -10.47
C ALA A 16 2.93 -22.50 -9.07
N VAL A 17 1.74 -22.21 -8.54
CA VAL A 17 1.31 -22.74 -7.23
C VAL A 17 1.08 -24.26 -7.31
N LEU A 18 0.46 -24.75 -8.38
CA LEU A 18 0.23 -26.17 -8.59
C LEU A 18 1.55 -26.95 -8.65
N THR A 19 2.57 -26.38 -9.30
CA THR A 19 3.91 -27.00 -9.35
C THR A 19 4.49 -27.21 -7.96
N CYS A 20 4.35 -26.22 -7.03
CA CYS A 20 4.78 -26.40 -5.65
C CYS A 20 4.07 -27.57 -4.96
N MET A 21 2.77 -27.75 -5.22
CA MET A 21 1.98 -28.83 -4.64
C MET A 21 2.37 -30.20 -5.21
N VAL A 22 2.60 -30.28 -6.52
CA VAL A 22 3.01 -31.52 -7.19
C VAL A 22 4.43 -31.95 -6.78
N ASP A 23 5.31 -30.97 -6.62
CA ASP A 23 6.70 -31.22 -6.21
C ASP A 23 6.84 -31.38 -4.69
N GLU A 24 5.76 -31.23 -3.92
CA GLU A 24 5.72 -31.25 -2.44
C GLU A 24 6.65 -30.23 -1.79
N LYS A 25 6.95 -29.11 -2.48
CA LYS A 25 7.79 -28.00 -2.01
C LYS A 25 6.90 -26.88 -1.46
N LEU A 26 6.41 -27.04 -0.24
CA LEU A 26 5.41 -26.14 0.34
C LEU A 26 6.02 -25.06 1.24
N GLY A 27 7.09 -25.38 1.98
CA GLY A 27 7.80 -24.48 2.89
C GLY A 27 8.67 -23.44 2.17
N PRO A 28 9.40 -22.61 2.93
CA PRO A 28 10.36 -21.66 2.36
C PRO A 28 11.50 -22.37 1.59
N GLY A 29 11.81 -21.89 0.38
CA GLY A 29 12.82 -22.52 -0.46
C GLY A 29 13.22 -21.70 -1.69
N GLU A 30 13.28 -22.39 -2.84
CA GLU A 30 13.77 -21.81 -4.08
C GLU A 30 12.86 -20.68 -4.62
N LEU A 31 11.54 -20.80 -4.49
CA LEU A 31 10.61 -19.79 -5.00
C LEU A 31 10.57 -18.55 -4.12
N ASN A 32 10.80 -18.70 -2.81
CA ASN A 32 11.06 -17.58 -1.92
C ASN A 32 12.30 -16.80 -2.37
N THR A 33 13.40 -17.51 -2.68
CA THR A 33 14.63 -16.90 -3.20
C THR A 33 14.39 -16.18 -4.54
N LYS A 34 13.62 -16.78 -5.45
CA LYS A 34 13.24 -16.16 -6.75
C LYS A 34 12.40 -14.92 -6.57
N LEU A 35 11.43 -14.93 -5.65
CA LEU A 35 10.63 -13.76 -5.32
C LEU A 35 11.51 -12.61 -4.82
N ILE A 36 12.38 -12.89 -3.84
CA ILE A 36 13.31 -11.89 -3.29
C ILE A 36 14.20 -11.30 -4.39
N GLN A 37 14.77 -12.14 -5.24
CA GLN A 37 15.61 -11.67 -6.35
C GLN A 37 14.80 -10.80 -7.33
N THR A 38 13.56 -11.17 -7.64
CA THR A 38 12.69 -10.38 -8.51
C THR A 38 12.32 -9.03 -7.89
N VAL A 39 12.08 -8.98 -6.57
CA VAL A 39 11.85 -7.71 -5.86
C VAL A 39 13.09 -6.82 -5.94
N LYS A 40 14.28 -7.38 -5.74
CA LYS A 40 15.54 -6.63 -5.87
C LYS A 40 15.74 -6.05 -7.27
N GLU A 41 15.50 -6.84 -8.30
CA GLU A 41 15.57 -6.39 -9.70
C GLU A 41 14.52 -5.32 -10.01
N PHE A 42 13.30 -5.49 -9.48
CA PHE A 42 12.20 -4.56 -9.70
C PHE A 42 12.40 -3.22 -9.01
N THR A 43 12.86 -3.21 -7.76
CA THR A 43 13.05 -1.99 -6.96
C THR A 43 14.44 -1.38 -7.12
N GLY A 44 15.47 -2.18 -7.28
CA GLY A 44 16.87 -1.77 -7.25
C GLY A 44 17.48 -1.77 -5.86
N CYS A 45 16.85 -2.40 -4.86
CA CYS A 45 17.31 -2.42 -3.47
C CYS A 45 18.54 -3.32 -3.27
N ASP A 46 19.30 -3.04 -2.21
CA ASP A 46 20.49 -3.83 -1.84
C ASP A 46 20.13 -5.18 -1.21
N GLY A 47 18.99 -5.24 -0.51
CA GLY A 47 18.55 -6.49 0.09
C GLY A 47 17.07 -6.55 0.41
N ALA A 48 16.55 -7.76 0.53
CA ALA A 48 15.16 -8.01 0.89
C ALA A 48 15.00 -9.39 1.56
N VAL A 49 13.96 -9.53 2.38
CA VAL A 49 13.55 -10.79 3.02
C VAL A 49 12.03 -10.91 2.93
N ALA A 50 11.53 -12.09 2.56
CA ALA A 50 10.09 -12.33 2.45
C ALA A 50 9.56 -13.05 3.70
N PHE A 51 8.55 -12.46 4.35
CA PHE A 51 7.93 -12.90 5.59
C PHE A 51 6.45 -13.27 5.40
N ARG A 52 5.90 -14.03 6.35
CA ARG A 52 4.50 -14.50 6.30
C ARG A 52 3.47 -13.38 6.49
N SER A 53 3.85 -12.22 7.01
CA SER A 53 2.95 -11.08 7.14
C SER A 53 3.69 -9.75 7.24
N PRO A 54 3.02 -8.62 6.92
CA PRO A 54 3.57 -7.28 7.14
C PRO A 54 3.91 -7.00 8.61
N ALA A 55 3.13 -7.52 9.56
CA ALA A 55 3.38 -7.36 10.99
C ALA A 55 4.67 -8.06 11.44
N ILE A 56 4.96 -9.26 10.91
CA ILE A 56 6.25 -9.94 11.14
C ILE A 56 7.38 -9.11 10.53
N ALA A 57 7.25 -8.65 9.28
CA ALA A 57 8.25 -7.79 8.65
C ALA A 57 8.54 -6.55 9.50
N PHE A 58 7.51 -5.88 10.02
CA PHE A 58 7.67 -4.73 10.91
C PHE A 58 8.38 -5.08 12.22
N SER A 59 8.18 -6.26 12.80
CA SER A 59 8.90 -6.70 13.99
C SER A 59 10.41 -6.77 13.78
N TYR A 60 10.87 -7.16 12.59
CA TYR A 60 12.28 -7.15 12.23
C TYR A 60 12.81 -5.75 11.95
N VAL A 61 11.98 -4.84 11.45
CA VAL A 61 12.35 -3.43 11.31
C VAL A 61 12.67 -2.80 12.66
N VAL A 62 11.77 -2.95 13.66
CA VAL A 62 11.99 -2.34 14.98
C VAL A 62 13.18 -2.94 15.71
N LYS A 63 13.48 -4.23 15.49
CA LYS A 63 14.71 -4.88 15.97
C LYS A 63 15.95 -4.29 15.28
N ALA A 64 15.90 -4.11 13.94
CA ALA A 64 17.03 -3.55 13.19
C ALA A 64 17.32 -2.10 13.53
N LEU A 65 16.29 -1.32 13.93
CA LEU A 65 16.42 0.06 14.39
C LEU A 65 16.77 0.19 15.88
N ASP A 66 16.80 -0.90 16.63
CA ASP A 66 16.97 -0.90 18.09
C ASP A 66 16.01 0.08 18.78
N LEU A 67 14.76 0.09 18.32
CA LEU A 67 13.74 1.01 18.83
C LEU A 67 13.40 0.65 20.28
N GLN A 68 13.54 1.64 21.18
CA GLN A 68 13.36 1.40 22.60
C GLN A 68 11.89 1.10 22.94
N PRO A 69 11.61 0.11 23.81
CA PRO A 69 10.25 -0.22 24.24
C PRO A 69 9.50 1.00 24.75
N GLY A 70 8.20 1.11 24.45
CA GLY A 70 7.37 2.24 24.80
C GLY A 70 7.53 3.48 23.91
N SER A 71 8.46 3.47 22.95
CA SER A 71 8.58 4.56 21.96
C SER A 71 7.28 4.78 21.20
N SER A 72 6.99 6.03 20.86
CA SER A 72 5.81 6.36 20.05
C SER A 72 6.10 6.17 18.56
N VAL A 73 5.25 5.38 17.90
CA VAL A 73 5.27 5.12 16.45
C VAL A 73 4.09 5.84 15.81
N MET A 74 4.39 6.77 14.91
CA MET A 74 3.39 7.51 14.13
C MET A 74 2.81 6.63 13.04
N ILE A 75 1.48 6.62 12.90
CA ILE A 75 0.74 5.88 11.89
C ILE A 75 -0.44 6.71 11.40
N SER A 76 -0.84 6.54 10.14
CA SER A 76 -2.04 7.20 9.61
C SER A 76 -3.32 6.61 10.19
N ALA A 77 -4.32 7.45 10.47
CA ALA A 77 -5.67 7.00 10.84
C ALA A 77 -6.34 6.14 9.74
N LEU A 78 -5.97 6.33 8.48
CA LEU A 78 -6.50 5.57 7.35
C LEU A 78 -5.59 4.43 6.88
N ALA A 79 -4.45 4.18 7.56
CA ALA A 79 -3.62 3.01 7.28
C ALA A 79 -4.35 1.70 7.63
N PRO A 80 -3.95 0.57 7.04
CA PRO A 80 -4.48 -0.75 7.41
C PRO A 80 -4.35 -1.01 8.91
N SER A 81 -5.35 -1.66 9.50
CA SER A 81 -5.43 -1.91 10.94
C SER A 81 -4.23 -2.68 11.51
N TRP A 82 -3.51 -3.44 10.67
CA TRP A 82 -2.31 -4.13 11.10
C TRP A 82 -1.21 -3.19 11.60
N HIS A 83 -1.14 -1.93 11.12
CA HIS A 83 -0.21 -0.91 11.64
C HIS A 83 -0.41 -0.69 13.14
N TYR A 84 -1.65 -0.44 13.53
CA TYR A 84 -2.01 -0.21 14.93
C TYR A 84 -1.77 -1.46 15.78
N ALA A 85 -2.23 -2.61 15.29
CA ALA A 85 -2.09 -3.87 16.01
C ALA A 85 -0.61 -4.28 16.18
N ALA A 86 0.21 -4.15 15.13
CA ALA A 86 1.63 -4.48 15.19
C ALA A 86 2.39 -3.58 16.16
N VAL A 87 2.14 -2.26 16.10
CA VAL A 87 2.75 -1.30 17.04
C VAL A 87 2.41 -1.64 18.49
N LYS A 88 1.14 -1.89 18.81
CA LYS A 88 0.69 -2.27 20.17
C LYS A 88 1.26 -3.61 20.63
N ASN A 89 1.19 -4.63 19.78
CA ASN A 89 1.64 -5.98 20.15
C ASN A 89 3.14 -6.07 20.41
N LEU A 90 3.92 -5.18 19.80
CA LEU A 90 5.37 -5.09 20.01
C LEU A 90 5.74 -4.20 21.22
N GLY A 91 4.76 -3.68 21.97
CA GLY A 91 4.97 -2.88 23.18
C GLY A 91 5.32 -1.41 22.90
N PHE A 92 5.00 -0.90 21.70
CA PHE A 92 5.13 0.51 21.32
C PHE A 92 3.81 1.26 21.50
N THR A 93 3.88 2.58 21.54
CA THR A 93 2.71 3.46 21.65
C THR A 93 2.31 3.95 20.26
N PRO A 94 1.13 3.59 19.73
CA PRO A 94 0.68 4.14 18.47
C PRO A 94 0.30 5.62 18.63
N LEU A 95 0.92 6.50 17.84
CA LEU A 95 0.57 7.90 17.70
C LEU A 95 -0.15 8.08 16.36
N VAL A 96 -1.49 8.12 16.42
CA VAL A 96 -2.32 8.21 15.22
C VAL A 96 -2.31 9.63 14.69
N LEU A 97 -2.11 9.79 13.37
CA LEU A 97 -2.11 11.07 12.67
C LEU A 97 -3.35 11.20 11.79
N ASP A 98 -3.94 12.40 11.76
CA ASP A 98 -4.99 12.72 10.79
C ASP A 98 -4.40 12.88 9.38
N VAL A 99 -5.25 12.93 8.38
CA VAL A 99 -4.89 12.95 6.96
C VAL A 99 -5.41 14.20 6.25
N ASN A 100 -4.97 14.43 5.03
CA ASN A 100 -5.59 15.42 4.15
C ASN A 100 -6.90 14.85 3.56
N GLU A 101 -7.91 15.69 3.43
CA GLU A 101 -9.20 15.28 2.85
C GLU A 101 -9.12 15.06 1.33
N ASP A 102 -8.17 15.68 0.63
CA ASP A 102 -8.07 15.64 -0.83
C ASP A 102 -7.35 14.39 -1.37
N ASP A 103 -6.49 13.76 -0.57
CA ASP A 103 -5.71 12.58 -0.98
C ASP A 103 -5.76 11.40 0.00
N GLY A 104 -6.23 11.63 1.24
CA GLY A 104 -6.29 10.61 2.29
C GLY A 104 -4.92 10.22 2.88
N LEU A 105 -3.88 11.01 2.65
CA LEU A 105 -2.52 10.79 3.14
C LEU A 105 -2.20 11.69 4.34
N VAL A 106 -1.23 11.29 5.15
CA VAL A 106 -0.72 12.15 6.21
C VAL A 106 -0.03 13.37 5.61
N SER A 107 -0.29 14.56 6.19
CA SER A 107 0.39 15.79 5.77
C SER A 107 1.75 15.94 6.46
N VAL A 108 2.60 16.79 5.88
CA VAL A 108 3.89 17.15 6.49
C VAL A 108 3.68 17.78 7.87
N GLU A 109 2.66 18.63 7.99
CA GLU A 109 2.29 19.29 9.24
C GLU A 109 1.87 18.28 10.31
N SER A 110 1.04 17.29 9.95
CA SER A 110 0.65 16.21 10.86
C SER A 110 1.87 15.42 11.36
N VAL A 111 2.84 15.16 10.49
CA VAL A 111 4.10 14.48 10.87
C VAL A 111 4.94 15.37 11.79
N GLN A 112 5.10 16.66 11.47
CA GLN A 112 5.84 17.60 12.32
C GLN A 112 5.23 17.72 13.73
N ASP A 113 3.91 17.79 13.82
CA ASP A 113 3.22 17.81 15.11
C ASP A 113 3.33 16.46 15.83
N GLY A 114 3.29 15.36 15.12
CA GLY A 114 3.58 14.03 15.67
C GLY A 114 4.98 13.94 16.27
N VAL A 115 6.01 14.49 15.60
CA VAL A 115 7.39 14.55 16.13
C VAL A 115 7.47 15.42 17.41
N LYS A 116 6.81 16.59 17.42
CA LYS A 116 6.73 17.45 18.62
C LYS A 116 6.06 16.73 19.80
N ASN A 117 5.08 15.88 19.52
CA ASN A 117 4.36 15.06 20.49
C ASN A 117 5.08 13.74 20.85
N GLY A 118 6.36 13.62 20.50
CA GLY A 118 7.23 12.51 20.92
C GLY A 118 7.28 11.32 19.96
N GLY A 119 6.75 11.46 18.75
CA GLY A 119 6.88 10.45 17.68
C GLY A 119 8.35 10.18 17.35
N ARG A 120 8.76 8.90 17.35
CA ARG A 120 10.16 8.46 17.15
C ARG A 120 10.37 7.71 15.83
N LEU A 121 9.31 7.20 15.24
CA LEU A 121 9.30 6.46 13.99
C LEU A 121 7.99 6.78 13.28
N LEU A 122 8.03 6.89 11.95
CA LEU A 122 6.85 6.96 11.11
C LEU A 122 6.73 5.67 10.28
N LEU A 123 5.64 4.92 10.47
CA LEU A 123 5.22 3.86 9.56
C LEU A 123 4.24 4.48 8.56
N LEU A 124 4.76 4.87 7.41
CA LEU A 124 4.07 5.66 6.39
C LEU A 124 3.35 4.75 5.41
N HIS A 125 2.02 4.79 5.38
CA HIS A 125 1.21 4.10 4.39
C HIS A 125 1.00 4.97 3.15
N GLU A 126 1.42 4.49 2.00
CA GLU A 126 1.19 5.12 0.69
C GLU A 126 -0.14 4.62 0.11
N GLY A 127 -1.23 5.05 0.74
CA GLY A 127 -2.58 4.54 0.49
C GLY A 127 -3.09 4.84 -0.93
N MET A 128 -3.93 3.95 -1.45
CA MET A 128 -4.55 4.08 -2.77
C MET A 128 -3.56 4.20 -3.94
N GLY A 129 -2.27 3.93 -3.70
CA GLY A 129 -1.19 4.14 -4.66
C GLY A 129 -0.85 5.62 -4.90
N ILE A 130 -1.30 6.51 -4.01
CA ILE A 130 -0.98 7.95 -4.06
C ILE A 130 0.31 8.17 -3.26
N LEU A 131 1.17 9.05 -3.77
CA LEU A 131 2.46 9.33 -3.15
C LEU A 131 2.35 10.57 -2.26
N PRO A 132 2.72 10.48 -0.95
CA PRO A 132 2.81 11.65 -0.06
C PRO A 132 4.00 12.53 -0.45
N ASN A 133 4.07 13.74 0.12
CA ASN A 133 5.24 14.60 -0.01
C ASN A 133 6.39 14.07 0.85
N LEU A 134 7.00 12.97 0.40
CA LEU A 134 8.01 12.23 1.16
C LEU A 134 9.31 13.02 1.34
N GLU A 135 9.65 13.90 0.39
CA GLU A 135 10.81 14.79 0.50
C GLU A 135 10.73 15.67 1.74
N GLN A 136 9.61 16.36 1.92
CA GLN A 136 9.38 17.20 3.10
C GLN A 136 9.17 16.39 4.39
N ILE A 137 8.57 15.21 4.30
CA ILE A 137 8.43 14.31 5.46
C ILE A 137 9.81 13.90 5.97
N ILE A 138 10.73 13.50 5.11
CA ILE A 138 12.10 13.13 5.49
C ILE A 138 12.88 14.31 6.05
N ALA A 139 12.64 15.52 5.54
CA ALA A 139 13.25 16.73 6.05
C ALA A 139 12.88 17.03 7.52
N THR A 140 11.83 16.43 8.07
CA THR A 140 11.51 16.50 9.51
C THR A 140 12.54 15.78 10.39
N GLY A 141 13.38 14.93 9.80
CA GLY A 141 14.40 14.15 10.51
C GLY A 141 13.90 12.89 11.20
N VAL A 142 12.59 12.58 11.15
CA VAL A 142 12.07 11.35 11.73
C VAL A 142 12.42 10.15 10.83
N PRO A 143 12.82 8.99 11.40
CA PRO A 143 12.97 7.77 10.65
C PRO A 143 11.64 7.35 10.01
N VAL A 144 11.67 6.98 8.71
CA VAL A 144 10.48 6.57 7.94
C VAL A 144 10.62 5.13 7.48
N ILE A 145 9.56 4.36 7.68
CA ILE A 145 9.34 3.05 7.07
C ILE A 145 8.19 3.20 6.08
N GLU A 146 8.43 2.93 4.80
CA GLU A 146 7.41 3.03 3.76
C GLU A 146 6.58 1.75 3.71
N ASP A 147 5.26 1.81 3.86
CA ASP A 147 4.34 0.74 3.48
C ASP A 147 3.88 0.99 2.04
N ILE A 148 4.48 0.24 1.11
CA ILE A 148 4.28 0.37 -0.33
C ILE A 148 3.31 -0.67 -0.91
N SER A 149 2.48 -1.29 -0.08
CA SER A 149 1.55 -2.35 -0.51
C SER A 149 0.61 -1.89 -1.63
N HIS A 150 0.24 -0.60 -1.65
CA HIS A 150 -0.60 0.00 -2.68
C HIS A 150 0.18 0.78 -3.74
N SER A 151 1.43 1.16 -3.48
CA SER A 151 2.21 2.10 -4.31
C SER A 151 3.42 1.47 -5.02
N VAL A 152 3.67 0.17 -4.82
CA VAL A 152 4.78 -0.52 -5.48
C VAL A 152 4.81 -0.23 -6.98
N GLY A 153 5.96 0.19 -7.49
CA GLY A 153 6.13 0.61 -8.90
C GLY A 153 5.87 2.09 -9.16
N SER A 154 5.36 2.85 -8.19
CA SER A 154 5.28 4.31 -8.25
C SER A 154 6.67 4.94 -8.23
N VAL A 155 6.79 6.15 -8.79
CA VAL A 155 8.05 6.89 -8.88
C VAL A 155 7.88 8.29 -8.33
N TYR A 156 8.70 8.63 -7.34
CA TYR A 156 8.85 10.00 -6.85
C TYR A 156 9.77 10.79 -7.77
N ASN A 157 9.38 12.03 -8.06
CA ASN A 157 10.24 13.01 -8.70
C ASN A 157 10.64 14.05 -7.65
N PHE A 158 11.92 14.06 -7.27
CA PHE A 158 12.46 15.02 -6.32
C PHE A 158 12.84 16.32 -7.03
N SER A 159 12.73 17.43 -6.30
CA SER A 159 13.21 18.71 -6.77
C SER A 159 14.74 18.69 -6.92
N ALA A 160 15.27 19.28 -8.00
CA ALA A 160 16.71 19.48 -8.09
C ALA A 160 17.16 20.41 -6.95
N ALA A 161 18.24 20.03 -6.25
CA ALA A 161 18.88 20.96 -5.34
C ALA A 161 19.37 22.21 -6.11
N ASP A 162 19.36 23.37 -5.45
CA ASP A 162 19.70 24.68 -6.06
C ASP A 162 21.09 24.74 -6.75
N ASP A 163 21.94 23.74 -6.55
CA ASP A 163 23.28 23.66 -7.13
C ASP A 163 23.33 23.14 -8.57
N GLY A 164 22.20 22.69 -9.13
CA GLY A 164 22.07 22.32 -10.54
C GLY A 164 22.93 21.11 -11.00
N GLN A 165 23.57 20.37 -10.08
CA GLN A 165 24.49 19.28 -10.40
C GLN A 165 23.85 17.89 -10.41
N ALA A 166 22.62 17.75 -9.89
CA ALA A 166 21.92 16.46 -9.86
C ALA A 166 21.49 16.02 -11.27
N LYS A 167 21.82 14.81 -11.66
CA LYS A 167 21.34 14.23 -12.90
C LYS A 167 19.84 13.92 -12.81
N PRO A 168 19.05 14.00 -13.89
CA PRO A 168 17.64 13.66 -13.88
C PRO A 168 17.34 12.26 -13.30
N GLU A 169 18.26 11.32 -13.49
CA GLU A 169 18.17 9.95 -12.97
C GLU A 169 18.25 9.89 -11.42
N ASP A 170 19.01 10.80 -10.81
CA ASP A 170 19.19 10.89 -9.37
C ASP A 170 17.95 11.50 -8.68
N LEU A 171 17.13 12.22 -9.44
CA LEU A 171 15.90 12.86 -8.98
C LEU A 171 14.70 11.91 -8.98
N GLN A 172 14.79 10.77 -9.67
CA GLN A 172 13.73 9.77 -9.72
C GLN A 172 14.04 8.62 -8.79
N LYS A 173 13.13 8.34 -7.85
CA LYS A 173 13.24 7.21 -6.94
C LYS A 173 11.93 6.43 -6.89
N LYS A 174 12.02 5.12 -6.93
CA LYS A 174 10.85 4.26 -6.76
C LYS A 174 10.34 4.32 -5.32
N ALA A 175 9.03 4.19 -5.14
CA ALA A 175 8.42 3.98 -3.83
C ALA A 175 9.10 2.80 -3.13
N GLY A 176 9.36 2.96 -1.84
CA GLY A 176 10.09 1.99 -1.02
C GLY A 176 11.62 2.12 -1.05
N MET A 177 12.16 3.10 -1.81
CA MET A 177 13.61 3.29 -1.95
C MET A 177 14.15 4.54 -1.26
N ILE A 178 13.31 5.19 -0.44
CA ILE A 178 13.61 6.52 0.13
C ILE A 178 13.74 6.46 1.65
N GLY A 179 12.81 5.80 2.33
CA GLY A 179 12.87 5.54 3.77
C GLY A 179 14.05 4.66 4.19
N LEU A 180 14.13 4.35 5.47
CA LEU A 180 15.17 3.44 5.99
C LEU A 180 14.91 1.99 5.57
N TYR A 181 13.65 1.58 5.62
CA TYR A 181 13.16 0.28 5.16
C TYR A 181 11.81 0.49 4.47
N SER A 182 11.38 -0.51 3.70
CA SER A 182 10.01 -0.54 3.20
C SER A 182 9.39 -1.94 3.30
N ILE A 183 8.08 -1.97 3.42
CA ILE A 183 7.28 -3.18 3.51
C ILE A 183 6.37 -3.23 2.29
N LEU A 184 6.56 -4.22 1.45
CA LEU A 184 5.66 -4.58 0.37
C LEU A 184 4.74 -5.68 0.88
N GLY A 185 3.55 -5.33 1.36
CA GLY A 185 2.49 -6.29 1.66
C GLY A 185 2.01 -7.01 0.41
N MET A 186 1.60 -8.26 0.56
CA MET A 186 1.12 -9.10 -0.54
C MET A 186 -0.17 -9.83 -0.14
N GLU A 187 -1.05 -9.13 0.57
CA GLU A 187 -2.36 -9.65 0.95
C GLU A 187 -3.27 -9.83 -0.27
N ALA A 188 -4.44 -10.45 -0.07
CA ALA A 188 -5.33 -10.84 -1.17
C ALA A 188 -5.76 -9.68 -2.08
N ASN A 189 -5.85 -8.45 -1.53
CA ASN A 189 -6.30 -7.25 -2.23
C ASN A 189 -5.18 -6.24 -2.51
N ASP A 190 -3.93 -6.56 -2.18
CA ASP A 190 -2.80 -5.69 -2.47
C ASP A 190 -2.49 -5.62 -3.97
N THR A 191 -1.70 -4.64 -4.37
CA THR A 191 -1.31 -4.41 -5.77
C THR A 191 -0.60 -5.62 -6.38
N VAL A 192 0.27 -6.25 -5.60
CA VAL A 192 0.90 -7.55 -5.88
C VAL A 192 0.43 -8.51 -4.80
N THR A 193 -0.26 -9.58 -5.16
CA THR A 193 -0.73 -10.53 -4.15
C THR A 193 0.05 -11.84 -4.16
N ALA A 194 0.27 -12.36 -2.96
CA ALA A 194 0.71 -13.74 -2.71
C ALA A 194 -0.34 -14.53 -1.89
N GLY A 195 -1.56 -13.94 -1.73
CA GLY A 195 -2.59 -14.48 -0.86
C GLY A 195 -2.25 -14.36 0.62
N GLY A 196 -1.28 -13.51 0.95
CA GLY A 196 -0.72 -13.22 2.28
C GLY A 196 0.80 -13.17 2.24
N GLY A 197 1.39 -12.44 3.18
CA GLY A 197 2.82 -12.24 3.27
C GLY A 197 3.27 -10.81 3.02
N ALA A 198 4.57 -10.59 3.14
CA ALA A 198 5.20 -9.32 2.83
C ALA A 198 6.68 -9.50 2.47
N VAL A 199 7.22 -8.58 1.68
CA VAL A 199 8.66 -8.45 1.50
C VAL A 199 9.15 -7.21 2.23
N LEU A 200 10.06 -7.42 3.18
CA LEU A 200 10.81 -6.35 3.85
C LEU A 200 12.02 -6.00 2.99
N ILE A 201 12.14 -4.74 2.63
CA ILE A 201 13.13 -4.21 1.69
C ILE A 201 14.09 -3.30 2.46
N ALA A 202 15.38 -3.49 2.23
CA ALA A 202 16.45 -2.59 2.66
C ALA A 202 16.97 -1.84 1.41
N PRO A 203 16.65 -0.55 1.26
CA PRO A 203 16.99 0.24 0.08
C PRO A 203 18.49 0.34 -0.17
N LYS A 204 19.28 0.48 0.90
CA LYS A 204 20.71 0.75 0.84
C LYS A 204 21.51 -0.33 1.56
N ARG A 205 22.80 -0.46 1.20
CA ARG A 205 23.70 -1.47 1.73
C ARG A 205 23.87 -1.41 3.25
N ARG A 206 23.87 -0.23 3.84
CA ARG A 206 23.99 -0.06 5.29
C ARG A 206 22.83 -0.73 6.02
N GLU A 207 21.61 -0.39 5.61
CA GLU A 207 20.36 -0.93 6.14
C GLU A 207 20.27 -2.44 5.91
N TRP A 208 20.74 -2.92 4.75
CA TRP A 208 20.80 -4.34 4.45
C TRP A 208 21.72 -5.12 5.38
N ILE A 209 22.94 -4.60 5.68
CA ILE A 209 23.86 -5.27 6.60
C ILE A 209 23.23 -5.44 7.99
N VAL A 210 22.55 -4.41 8.49
CA VAL A 210 21.87 -4.47 9.79
C VAL A 210 20.69 -5.44 9.74
N LEU A 211 19.83 -5.32 8.73
CA LEU A 211 18.67 -6.19 8.57
C LEU A 211 19.07 -7.67 8.47
N LYS A 212 20.06 -7.97 7.62
CA LYS A 212 20.56 -9.34 7.45
C LYS A 212 20.96 -9.96 8.76
N LYS A 213 21.70 -9.21 9.62
CA LYS A 213 22.14 -9.72 10.93
C LYS A 213 20.97 -10.13 11.84
N VAL A 214 19.86 -9.39 11.84
CA VAL A 214 18.69 -9.73 12.66
C VAL A 214 17.79 -10.78 12.01
N THR A 215 17.88 -10.98 10.69
CA THR A 215 17.07 -11.96 9.95
C THR A 215 17.77 -13.30 9.74
N ASP A 216 19.10 -13.38 9.86
CA ASP A 216 19.84 -14.66 9.77
C ASP A 216 19.41 -15.64 10.90
N GLU A 217 18.86 -15.15 12.00
CA GLU A 217 18.32 -15.94 13.12
C GLU A 217 16.79 -16.08 13.08
N ALA A 218 16.13 -15.63 11.99
CA ALA A 218 14.69 -15.70 11.88
C ALA A 218 14.23 -17.18 11.84
N PRO A 219 13.23 -17.56 12.64
CA PRO A 219 12.66 -18.89 12.56
C PRO A 219 12.00 -19.11 11.20
N GLU A 220 12.06 -20.31 10.68
CA GLU A 220 11.45 -20.68 9.40
C GLU A 220 9.95 -20.39 9.36
N THR A 221 9.29 -20.41 10.52
CA THR A 221 7.88 -20.07 10.65
C THR A 221 7.56 -18.60 10.35
N ASP A 222 8.53 -17.71 10.35
CA ASP A 222 8.36 -16.31 9.97
C ASP A 222 8.54 -16.10 8.47
N ILE A 223 9.29 -16.99 7.80
CA ILE A 223 9.65 -16.87 6.39
C ILE A 223 8.48 -17.28 5.48
N LEU A 224 8.29 -16.54 4.39
CA LEU A 224 7.20 -16.78 3.44
C LEU A 224 7.38 -18.13 2.73
N PRO A 225 6.35 -19.01 2.72
CA PRO A 225 6.41 -20.32 2.05
C PRO A 225 6.51 -20.19 0.53
N ASP A 226 7.03 -21.24 -0.11
CA ASP A 226 7.19 -21.30 -1.57
C ASP A 226 5.85 -21.23 -2.32
N MET A 227 4.76 -21.75 -1.79
CA MET A 227 3.43 -21.61 -2.40
C MET A 227 3.01 -20.14 -2.58
N ASN A 228 3.15 -19.35 -1.51
CA ASN A 228 2.84 -17.93 -1.54
C ASN A 228 3.87 -17.18 -2.40
N SER A 229 5.15 -17.53 -2.25
CA SER A 229 6.24 -16.94 -3.01
C SER A 229 6.09 -17.17 -4.52
N ALA A 230 5.63 -18.35 -4.95
CA ALA A 230 5.33 -18.66 -6.34
C ALA A 230 4.29 -17.71 -6.93
N LEU A 231 3.20 -17.47 -6.17
CA LEU A 231 2.15 -16.54 -6.57
C LEU A 231 2.67 -15.11 -6.68
N GLY A 232 3.32 -14.60 -5.62
CA GLY A 232 3.89 -13.25 -5.59
C GLY A 232 4.92 -13.02 -6.69
N PHE A 233 5.77 -14.00 -6.96
CA PHE A 233 6.76 -13.98 -8.03
C PHE A 233 6.12 -13.77 -9.42
N ILE A 234 5.08 -14.52 -9.75
CA ILE A 234 4.37 -14.37 -11.04
C ILE A 234 3.60 -13.04 -11.09
N GLN A 235 2.95 -12.65 -10.01
CA GLN A 235 2.24 -11.36 -9.92
C GLN A 235 3.18 -10.18 -10.18
N LEU A 236 4.40 -10.21 -9.61
CA LEU A 236 5.38 -9.16 -9.83
C LEU A 236 5.93 -9.16 -11.26
N LYS A 237 6.14 -10.33 -11.88
CA LYS A 237 6.51 -10.43 -13.31
C LYS A 237 5.43 -9.90 -14.25
N GLU A 238 4.17 -10.07 -13.92
CA GLU A 238 3.04 -9.55 -14.73
C GLU A 238 2.64 -8.11 -14.34
N PHE A 239 3.38 -7.47 -13.41
CA PHE A 239 3.04 -6.17 -12.83
C PHE A 239 2.80 -5.10 -13.89
N ASN A 240 3.75 -4.87 -14.80
CA ASN A 240 3.67 -3.80 -15.79
C ASN A 240 2.42 -3.94 -16.68
N ARG A 241 2.15 -5.15 -17.16
CA ARG A 241 0.95 -5.46 -17.95
C ARG A 241 -0.33 -5.18 -17.17
N ASN A 242 -0.37 -5.60 -15.91
CA ASN A 242 -1.55 -5.40 -15.04
C ASN A 242 -1.75 -3.93 -14.74
N GLU A 243 -0.66 -3.18 -14.53
CA GLU A 243 -0.68 -1.76 -14.25
C GLU A 243 -1.16 -0.92 -15.45
N GLU A 244 -0.73 -1.24 -16.67
CA GLU A 244 -1.24 -0.59 -17.89
C GLU A 244 -2.76 -0.73 -18.02
N ILE A 245 -3.29 -1.92 -17.71
CA ILE A 245 -4.74 -2.16 -17.74
C ILE A 245 -5.44 -1.35 -16.65
N ARG A 246 -4.89 -1.29 -15.42
CA ARG A 246 -5.47 -0.49 -14.33
C ARG A 246 -5.49 1.00 -14.68
N LYS A 247 -4.41 1.54 -15.26
CA LYS A 247 -4.33 2.93 -15.70
C LYS A 247 -5.39 3.25 -16.76
N SER A 248 -5.52 2.40 -17.77
CA SER A 248 -6.55 2.57 -18.80
C SER A 248 -7.97 2.57 -18.24
N LEU A 249 -8.27 1.68 -17.29
CA LEU A 249 -9.56 1.64 -16.61
C LEU A 249 -9.78 2.88 -15.74
N TYR A 250 -8.75 3.31 -15.01
CA TYR A 250 -8.79 4.50 -14.15
C TYR A 250 -9.15 5.76 -14.96
N ASP A 251 -8.53 5.95 -16.12
CA ASP A 251 -8.78 7.09 -17.00
C ASP A 251 -10.24 7.11 -17.51
N ILE A 252 -10.76 5.94 -17.89
CA ILE A 252 -12.18 5.80 -18.30
C ILE A 252 -13.10 6.20 -17.15
N PHE A 253 -12.83 5.69 -15.94
CA PHE A 253 -13.67 5.94 -14.77
C PHE A 253 -13.58 7.40 -14.29
N LYS A 254 -12.35 7.97 -14.27
CA LYS A 254 -12.11 9.38 -13.92
C LYS A 254 -12.91 10.33 -14.84
N LYS A 255 -12.85 10.08 -16.16
CA LYS A 255 -13.63 10.86 -17.13
C LYS A 255 -15.14 10.76 -16.91
N SER A 256 -15.62 9.57 -16.60
CA SER A 256 -17.06 9.35 -16.36
C SER A 256 -17.52 9.98 -15.03
N LEU A 257 -16.72 9.89 -13.97
CA LEU A 257 -17.01 10.47 -12.67
C LEU A 257 -17.08 12.02 -12.74
N ALA A 258 -16.24 12.64 -13.57
CA ALA A 258 -16.16 14.09 -13.72
C ALA A 258 -17.49 14.74 -14.22
N SER A 259 -18.42 13.97 -14.79
CA SER A 259 -19.75 14.44 -15.17
C SER A 259 -20.76 14.48 -14.01
N GLY A 260 -20.41 13.89 -12.86
CA GLY A 260 -21.25 13.80 -11.66
C GLY A 260 -20.88 14.81 -10.58
N LYS A 261 -21.40 14.60 -9.37
CA LYS A 261 -21.16 15.43 -8.18
C LYS A 261 -20.09 14.86 -7.24
N ASN A 262 -19.72 13.61 -7.44
CA ASN A 262 -18.76 12.89 -6.62
C ASN A 262 -17.35 13.10 -7.16
N LYS A 263 -16.33 12.94 -6.33
CA LYS A 263 -14.93 13.15 -6.71
C LYS A 263 -14.07 11.93 -6.39
N THR A 264 -12.94 11.77 -7.06
CA THR A 264 -11.86 10.87 -6.68
C THR A 264 -10.71 11.69 -6.12
N PHE A 265 -9.75 11.02 -5.48
CA PHE A 265 -8.57 11.68 -4.94
C PHE A 265 -7.72 12.33 -6.03
N ALA A 266 -7.10 13.46 -5.68
CA ALA A 266 -6.09 14.11 -6.51
C ALA A 266 -4.86 13.20 -6.63
N ARG A 267 -4.26 13.19 -7.82
CA ARG A 267 -2.98 12.52 -8.10
C ARG A 267 -2.08 13.49 -8.83
N SER A 268 -0.80 13.52 -8.46
CA SER A 268 0.18 14.32 -9.18
C SER A 268 0.37 13.77 -10.59
N GLU A 269 0.38 14.67 -11.58
CA GLU A 269 0.71 14.32 -12.97
C GLU A 269 2.23 14.19 -13.16
N GLU A 270 3.01 14.83 -12.29
CA GLU A 270 4.48 14.82 -12.35
C GLU A 270 5.09 13.53 -11.81
N SER A 271 4.40 12.83 -10.92
CA SER A 271 4.90 11.60 -10.29
C SER A 271 4.06 10.40 -10.73
N PRO A 272 4.57 9.55 -11.64
CA PRO A 272 3.86 8.35 -12.07
C PRO A 272 3.54 7.45 -10.87
N SER A 273 2.26 7.34 -10.57
CA SER A 273 1.76 6.56 -9.43
C SER A 273 1.01 5.31 -9.87
N THR A 274 1.14 4.26 -9.10
CA THR A 274 0.45 2.98 -9.31
C THR A 274 -1.03 3.12 -9.03
N ILE A 275 -1.85 2.46 -9.82
CA ILE A 275 -3.30 2.38 -9.59
C ILE A 275 -3.62 1.11 -8.82
N TRP A 276 -3.91 1.24 -7.53
CA TRP A 276 -4.38 0.12 -6.70
C TRP A 276 -5.88 -0.13 -6.87
N SER A 277 -6.70 0.93 -6.79
CA SER A 277 -8.16 0.85 -6.84
C SER A 277 -8.77 2.14 -7.41
N PHE A 278 -10.10 2.21 -7.48
CA PHE A 278 -10.82 3.43 -7.85
C PHE A 278 -11.65 3.96 -6.66
N PRO A 279 -11.06 4.83 -5.83
CA PRO A 279 -11.77 5.47 -4.73
C PRO A 279 -12.69 6.58 -5.23
N VAL A 280 -13.88 6.66 -4.63
CA VAL A 280 -14.86 7.73 -4.88
C VAL A 280 -15.28 8.33 -3.54
N VAL A 281 -15.06 9.63 -3.37
CA VAL A 281 -15.55 10.39 -2.23
C VAL A 281 -16.96 10.86 -2.55
N LEU A 282 -17.93 10.31 -1.84
CA LEU A 282 -19.36 10.58 -2.05
C LEU A 282 -19.75 11.95 -1.51
N ASN A 283 -20.55 12.67 -2.29
CA ASN A 283 -21.24 13.87 -1.81
C ASN A 283 -22.51 13.54 -1.02
N GLY A 284 -23.11 12.37 -1.31
CA GLY A 284 -24.29 11.81 -0.64
C GLY A 284 -23.97 10.70 0.35
N SER A 285 -24.99 9.90 0.71
CA SER A 285 -24.84 8.80 1.66
C SER A 285 -24.29 7.53 1.00
N PHE A 286 -23.47 6.79 1.75
CA PHE A 286 -23.02 5.45 1.32
C PHE A 286 -24.18 4.50 1.02
N LYS A 287 -25.24 4.57 1.84
CA LYS A 287 -26.42 3.70 1.69
C LYS A 287 -27.09 3.88 0.31
N ASP A 288 -27.26 5.12 -0.13
CA ASP A 288 -27.91 5.43 -1.41
C ASP A 288 -27.01 5.02 -2.59
N ALA A 289 -25.72 5.33 -2.52
CA ALA A 289 -24.74 4.92 -3.51
C ALA A 289 -24.67 3.39 -3.63
N LYS A 290 -24.63 2.66 -2.50
CA LYS A 290 -24.63 1.19 -2.46
C LYS A 290 -25.90 0.60 -3.07
N GLN A 291 -27.08 1.13 -2.72
CA GLN A 291 -28.34 0.66 -3.28
C GLN A 291 -28.39 0.91 -4.81
N TYR A 292 -27.92 2.07 -5.25
CA TYR A 292 -27.88 2.41 -6.67
C TYR A 292 -26.94 1.48 -7.45
N ALA A 293 -25.71 1.27 -6.98
CA ALA A 293 -24.73 0.36 -7.59
C ALA A 293 -25.23 -1.10 -7.61
N SER A 294 -25.81 -1.57 -6.50
CA SER A 294 -26.36 -2.93 -6.39
C SER A 294 -27.49 -3.21 -7.38
N ARG A 295 -28.38 -2.24 -7.66
CA ARG A 295 -29.43 -2.38 -8.70
C ARG A 295 -28.84 -2.53 -10.10
N LYS A 296 -27.57 -2.13 -10.28
CA LYS A 296 -26.79 -2.29 -11.51
C LYS A 296 -25.80 -3.45 -11.42
N GLU A 297 -25.98 -4.34 -10.44
CA GLU A 297 -25.13 -5.51 -10.19
C GLU A 297 -23.64 -5.18 -10.01
N ILE A 298 -23.33 -4.04 -9.43
CA ILE A 298 -22.00 -3.60 -9.08
C ILE A 298 -21.89 -3.59 -7.56
N GLU A 299 -20.91 -4.29 -7.01
CA GLU A 299 -20.54 -4.21 -5.59
C GLU A 299 -19.66 -2.98 -5.38
N ILE A 300 -19.96 -2.19 -4.35
CA ILE A 300 -19.07 -1.15 -3.83
C ILE A 300 -18.86 -1.38 -2.33
N ARG A 301 -17.67 -1.06 -1.83
CA ARG A 301 -17.30 -1.22 -0.41
C ARG A 301 -16.79 0.09 0.17
N PRO A 302 -16.93 0.33 1.48
CA PRO A 302 -16.21 1.40 2.14
C PRO A 302 -14.71 1.26 1.89
N ALA A 303 -14.04 2.38 1.59
CA ALA A 303 -12.63 2.35 1.21
C ALA A 303 -11.70 2.04 2.38
N TYR A 304 -12.11 2.40 3.58
CA TYR A 304 -11.30 2.32 4.80
C TYR A 304 -11.88 1.36 5.85
N ASP A 305 -12.72 0.43 5.42
CA ASP A 305 -13.16 -0.68 6.25
C ASP A 305 -11.94 -1.55 6.62
N GLY A 306 -11.69 -1.74 7.93
CA GLY A 306 -10.47 -2.40 8.41
C GLY A 306 -9.21 -1.51 8.49
N SER A 307 -9.36 -0.18 8.44
CA SER A 307 -8.29 0.79 8.72
C SER A 307 -8.14 1.07 10.22
N VAL A 308 -7.09 1.81 10.61
CA VAL A 308 -6.82 2.18 12.01
C VAL A 308 -8.01 2.87 12.65
N ILE A 309 -8.62 3.85 11.97
CA ILE A 309 -9.77 4.60 12.52
C ILE A 309 -10.96 3.69 12.84
N SER A 310 -11.14 2.57 12.11
CA SER A 310 -12.21 1.61 12.38
C SER A 310 -12.03 0.84 13.68
N MET A 311 -10.83 0.86 14.28
CA MET A 311 -10.50 0.22 15.55
C MET A 311 -10.67 1.14 16.76
N LEU A 312 -10.87 2.44 16.52
CA LEU A 312 -11.02 3.46 17.55
C LEU A 312 -12.50 3.61 17.91
N ASP A 313 -12.78 4.00 19.13
CA ASP A 313 -14.15 4.37 19.53
C ASP A 313 -14.58 5.72 18.94
N ASP A 314 -15.88 6.05 19.03
CA ASP A 314 -16.45 7.26 18.43
C ASP A 314 -15.82 8.57 18.95
N ASP A 315 -15.43 8.59 20.22
CA ASP A 315 -14.81 9.76 20.85
C ASP A 315 -13.37 9.95 20.32
N GLU A 316 -12.62 8.87 20.20
CA GLU A 316 -11.29 8.87 19.61
C GLU A 316 -11.33 9.22 18.12
N GLN A 317 -12.25 8.63 17.34
CA GLN A 317 -12.44 8.95 15.92
C GLN A 317 -12.70 10.44 15.68
N SER A 318 -13.40 11.09 16.62
CA SER A 318 -13.76 12.52 16.49
C SER A 318 -12.56 13.47 16.56
N LYS A 319 -11.39 12.98 16.98
CA LYS A 319 -10.11 13.73 16.96
C LYS A 319 -9.52 13.82 15.56
N TYR A 320 -9.89 12.91 14.65
CA TYR A 320 -9.34 12.79 13.29
C TYR A 320 -10.42 13.19 12.28
N ILE A 321 -10.63 14.50 12.14
CA ILE A 321 -11.80 15.06 11.42
C ILE A 321 -11.82 14.65 9.96
N HIS A 322 -10.68 14.75 9.28
CA HIS A 322 -10.55 14.43 7.86
C HIS A 322 -10.62 12.92 7.63
N ALA A 323 -9.91 12.14 8.44
CA ALA A 323 -9.95 10.69 8.37
C ALA A 323 -11.37 10.16 8.62
N LYS A 324 -12.10 10.70 9.63
CA LYS A 324 -13.49 10.33 9.92
C LYS A 324 -14.42 10.69 8.76
N SER A 325 -14.23 11.86 8.15
CA SER A 325 -15.00 12.28 6.97
C SER A 325 -14.81 11.29 5.81
N LEU A 326 -13.56 10.93 5.49
CA LEU A 326 -13.25 9.96 4.43
C LEU A 326 -13.70 8.54 4.77
N PHE A 327 -13.55 8.10 6.01
CA PHE A 327 -14.02 6.79 6.48
C PHE A 327 -15.52 6.59 6.23
N LEU A 328 -16.31 7.64 6.43
CA LEU A 328 -17.78 7.59 6.25
C LEU A 328 -18.22 7.73 4.78
N ARG A 329 -17.44 8.43 3.95
CA ARG A 329 -17.88 8.84 2.61
C ARG A 329 -17.08 8.24 1.46
N CYS A 330 -15.87 7.73 1.70
CA CYS A 330 -15.06 7.16 0.64
C CYS A 330 -15.41 5.69 0.39
N VAL A 331 -15.64 5.35 -0.89
CA VAL A 331 -15.98 4.00 -1.32
C VAL A 331 -15.08 3.55 -2.46
N LEU A 332 -14.90 2.24 -2.60
CA LEU A 332 -14.17 1.63 -3.69
C LEU A 332 -15.13 1.08 -4.74
N PHE A 333 -14.90 1.44 -5.99
CA PHE A 333 -15.50 0.83 -7.16
C PHE A 333 -14.58 -0.26 -7.74
N PRO A 334 -15.15 -1.28 -8.42
CA PRO A 334 -14.35 -2.34 -9.02
C PRO A 334 -13.34 -1.78 -10.03
N LEU A 335 -12.04 -2.02 -9.77
CA LEU A 335 -10.96 -1.74 -10.70
C LEU A 335 -9.87 -2.81 -10.55
N TYR A 336 -9.74 -3.71 -11.52
CA TYR A 336 -8.74 -4.76 -11.54
C TYR A 336 -8.49 -5.27 -12.97
N PRO A 337 -7.32 -5.87 -13.26
CA PRO A 337 -6.92 -6.22 -14.63
C PRO A 337 -7.80 -7.26 -15.35
N ARG A 338 -8.61 -8.04 -14.61
CA ARG A 338 -9.57 -9.01 -15.23
C ARG A 338 -10.95 -8.40 -15.52
N LEU A 339 -11.14 -7.11 -15.22
CA LEU A 339 -12.39 -6.44 -15.52
C LEU A 339 -12.54 -6.29 -17.04
N GLY A 340 -13.46 -7.03 -17.65
CA GLY A 340 -13.71 -6.97 -19.10
C GLY A 340 -14.30 -5.62 -19.53
N SER A 341 -14.20 -5.30 -20.83
CA SER A 341 -14.67 -4.02 -21.40
C SER A 341 -16.15 -3.75 -21.17
N GLU A 342 -17.01 -4.78 -21.21
CA GLU A 342 -18.43 -4.66 -20.91
C GLU A 342 -18.66 -4.22 -19.47
N SER A 343 -18.00 -4.85 -18.50
CA SER A 343 -18.06 -4.47 -17.08
C SER A 343 -17.53 -3.06 -16.85
N ALA A 344 -16.43 -2.71 -17.50
CA ALA A 344 -15.85 -1.36 -17.41
C ALA A 344 -16.81 -0.31 -17.93
N THR A 345 -17.47 -0.54 -19.07
CA THR A 345 -18.49 0.36 -19.64
C THR A 345 -19.70 0.51 -18.70
N LYS A 346 -20.13 -0.58 -18.07
CA LYS A 346 -21.24 -0.60 -17.11
C LYS A 346 -20.90 0.25 -15.87
N ILE A 347 -19.70 0.08 -15.33
CA ILE A 347 -19.20 0.84 -14.18
C ILE A 347 -19.08 2.34 -14.53
N ALA A 348 -18.50 2.66 -15.68
CA ALA A 348 -18.37 4.04 -16.15
C ALA A 348 -19.73 4.77 -16.21
N LYS A 349 -20.77 4.12 -16.75
CA LYS A 349 -22.13 4.67 -16.77
C LYS A 349 -22.69 4.95 -15.37
N VAL A 350 -22.42 4.02 -14.43
CA VAL A 350 -22.88 4.18 -13.03
C VAL A 350 -22.15 5.32 -12.35
N LEU A 351 -20.83 5.45 -12.56
CA LEU A 351 -20.03 6.56 -11.99
C LEU A 351 -20.52 7.94 -12.46
N GLY A 352 -20.90 8.09 -13.74
CA GLY A 352 -21.41 9.35 -14.27
C GLY A 352 -22.81 9.74 -13.77
N THR A 353 -23.53 8.81 -13.16
CA THR A 353 -24.92 9.01 -12.68
C THR A 353 -25.11 8.69 -11.20
N LEU A 354 -23.98 8.52 -10.47
CA LEU A 354 -23.99 8.21 -9.05
C LEU A 354 -24.60 9.34 -8.23
N PRO A 355 -25.62 9.08 -7.37
CA PRO A 355 -26.34 10.08 -6.62
C PRO A 355 -25.48 10.88 -5.62
#